data_c1b6e13cd7d9b2ee25ab5c573fdfbd1e
#
_entry.id   c1b6e13cd7d9b2ee25ab5c573fdfbd1e
#
_cell.length_a   1.000
_cell.length_b   1.000
_cell.length_c   1.000
_cell.angle_alpha   90.00
_cell.angle_beta   90.00
_cell.angle_gamma   90.00
#
_symmetry.space_group_name_H-M   'P 1'
#
loop_
_entity.id
_entity.type
_entity.pdbx_description
1 polymer ?
#
loop_
_entity_poly.entity_id
_entity_poly.type
_entity_poly.pdbx_seq_one_letter_code
_entity_poly.pdbx_strand_id
1 'polypeptide(L)'
;ALILFVLLVFTGALYALDVLKCRKLRAKDAKEPLWVEWGASFFPVILIVFVLRSFLFEPFKIPSGSMIPTLLVGDFILVNKFTYGIRLPVINKKIIDINLPQRGDVMVFRYPEDPSLDYIKRVVGLPGDTVAYQNKRLTINGQVVEVSKVADYLHPERLYYSEQYQAKMGVEHRLLNDTDA
;
A
#
# COMPACT_ATOMS: atom_id res chain seq x y z
N ALA A 1 9.27 -6.50 -6.02
CA ALA A 1 9.47 -7.67 -5.14
C ALA A 1 10.40 -8.73 -5.78
N LEU A 2 10.22 -9.10 -7.05
CA LEU A 2 10.99 -10.17 -7.71
C LEU A 2 12.51 -9.92 -7.68
N ILE A 3 12.97 -8.73 -8.06
CA ILE A 3 14.40 -8.37 -8.10
C ILE A 3 15.03 -8.52 -6.71
N LEU A 4 14.38 -8.01 -5.67
CA LEU A 4 14.86 -8.15 -4.29
C LEU A 4 14.89 -9.61 -3.84
N PHE A 5 13.94 -10.42 -4.27
CA PHE A 5 13.91 -11.85 -3.97
C PHE A 5 15.09 -12.59 -4.63
N VAL A 6 15.37 -12.32 -5.89
CA VAL A 6 16.52 -12.90 -6.61
C VAL A 6 17.84 -12.49 -5.94
N LEU A 7 17.99 -11.20 -5.60
CA LEU A 7 19.17 -10.71 -4.87
C LEU A 7 19.32 -11.37 -3.50
N LEU A 8 18.20 -11.56 -2.77
CA LEU A 8 18.20 -12.24 -1.49
C LEU A 8 18.68 -13.70 -1.60
N VAL A 9 18.16 -14.43 -2.58
CA VAL A 9 18.57 -15.84 -2.81
C VAL A 9 20.04 -15.90 -3.19
N PHE A 10 20.49 -15.04 -4.09
CA PHE A 10 21.89 -15.00 -4.55
C PHE A 10 22.85 -14.67 -3.38
N THR A 11 22.62 -13.56 -2.67
CA THR A 11 23.46 -13.15 -1.54
C THR A 11 23.36 -14.12 -0.36
N GLY A 12 22.18 -14.71 -0.14
CA GLY A 12 21.97 -15.75 0.86
C GLY A 12 22.76 -17.03 0.56
N ALA A 13 22.84 -17.46 -0.70
CA ALA A 13 23.65 -18.59 -1.11
C ALA A 13 25.16 -18.31 -0.88
N LEU A 14 25.64 -17.13 -1.23
CA LEU A 14 27.03 -16.72 -0.96
C LEU A 14 27.33 -16.67 0.54
N TYR A 15 26.40 -16.11 1.33
CA TYR A 15 26.53 -16.06 2.79
C TYR A 15 26.56 -17.47 3.40
N ALA A 16 25.69 -18.36 2.97
CA ALA A 16 25.66 -19.75 3.43
C ALA A 16 26.96 -20.49 3.08
N LEU A 17 27.49 -20.30 1.88
CA LEU A 17 28.76 -20.89 1.46
C LEU A 17 29.91 -20.38 2.32
N ASP A 18 29.96 -19.08 2.62
CA ASP A 18 30.99 -18.52 3.49
C ASP A 18 30.92 -19.11 4.90
N VAL A 19 29.74 -19.04 5.54
CA VAL A 19 29.55 -19.52 6.92
C VAL A 19 29.79 -21.02 7.07
N LEU A 20 29.32 -21.84 6.14
CA LEU A 20 29.38 -23.29 6.25
C LEU A 20 30.76 -23.87 5.89
N LYS A 21 31.44 -23.28 4.89
CA LYS A 21 32.69 -23.82 4.36
C LYS A 21 33.89 -22.89 4.54
N CYS A 22 33.82 -21.66 4.02
CA CYS A 22 35.00 -20.82 3.89
C CYS A 22 35.44 -20.19 5.20
N ARG A 23 34.50 -19.71 6.02
CA ARG A 23 34.81 -19.05 7.31
C ARG A 23 35.51 -19.98 8.30
N LYS A 24 35.16 -21.27 8.30
CA LYS A 24 35.80 -22.27 9.19
C LYS A 24 37.22 -22.63 8.79
N LEU A 25 37.55 -22.49 7.50
CA LEU A 25 38.85 -22.84 6.92
C LEU A 25 39.79 -21.63 6.82
N ARG A 26 39.27 -20.41 7.04
CA ARG A 26 40.02 -19.16 6.91
C ARG A 26 40.83 -18.89 8.18
N ALA A 27 42.12 -18.57 8.00
CA ALA A 27 42.96 -18.10 9.10
C ALA A 27 42.46 -16.75 9.62
N LYS A 28 42.61 -16.47 10.93
CA LYS A 28 42.07 -15.26 11.58
C LYS A 28 42.54 -13.93 10.96
N ASP A 29 43.73 -13.92 10.36
CA ASP A 29 44.35 -12.73 9.76
C ASP A 29 44.28 -12.71 8.23
N ALA A 30 43.58 -13.65 7.60
CA ALA A 30 43.46 -13.69 6.14
C ALA A 30 42.44 -12.67 5.66
N LYS A 31 42.80 -11.88 4.63
CA LYS A 31 41.89 -10.94 3.97
C LYS A 31 40.66 -11.68 3.42
N GLU A 32 39.49 -11.05 3.59
CA GLU A 32 38.27 -11.59 3.03
C GLU A 32 38.30 -11.51 1.49
N PRO A 33 37.87 -12.56 0.79
CA PRO A 33 37.71 -12.52 -0.66
C PRO A 33 36.64 -11.48 -1.05
N LEU A 34 36.80 -10.82 -2.19
CA LEU A 34 35.86 -9.77 -2.67
C LEU A 34 34.40 -10.25 -2.75
N TRP A 35 34.16 -11.51 -3.08
CA TRP A 35 32.80 -12.04 -3.14
C TRP A 35 32.13 -12.19 -1.78
N VAL A 36 32.91 -12.35 -0.70
CA VAL A 36 32.39 -12.34 0.69
C VAL A 36 32.13 -10.91 1.12
N GLU A 37 33.10 -10.01 0.89
CA GLU A 37 33.01 -8.60 1.25
C GLU A 37 31.82 -7.90 0.57
N TRP A 38 31.61 -8.14 -0.74
CA TRP A 38 30.55 -7.48 -1.51
C TRP A 38 29.28 -8.33 -1.70
N GLY A 39 29.39 -9.65 -1.64
CA GLY A 39 28.24 -10.55 -1.84
C GLY A 39 27.60 -11.00 -0.55
N ALA A 40 28.35 -11.73 0.28
CA ALA A 40 27.82 -12.33 1.49
C ALA A 40 27.47 -11.29 2.58
N SER A 41 28.29 -10.23 2.72
CA SER A 41 28.10 -9.19 3.75
C SER A 41 26.83 -8.36 3.56
N PHE A 42 26.32 -8.23 2.32
CA PHE A 42 25.07 -7.54 2.04
C PHE A 42 23.81 -8.36 2.33
N PHE A 43 23.93 -9.68 2.54
CA PHE A 43 22.76 -10.55 2.78
C PHE A 43 21.89 -10.07 3.95
N PRO A 44 22.40 -9.73 5.15
CA PRO A 44 21.55 -9.29 6.26
C PRO A 44 20.77 -8.00 5.93
N VAL A 45 21.41 -7.06 5.23
CA VAL A 45 20.77 -5.80 4.85
C VAL A 45 19.67 -6.06 3.83
N ILE A 46 19.95 -6.87 2.79
CA ILE A 46 18.96 -7.24 1.76
C ILE A 46 17.81 -8.01 2.40
N LEU A 47 18.08 -8.90 3.36
CA LEU A 47 17.05 -9.65 4.09
C LEU A 47 16.11 -8.70 4.85
N ILE A 48 16.67 -7.75 5.60
CA ILE A 48 15.87 -6.76 6.35
C ILE A 48 15.00 -5.95 5.39
N VAL A 49 15.61 -5.39 4.34
CA VAL A 49 14.88 -4.59 3.34
C VAL A 49 13.79 -5.42 2.64
N PHE A 50 14.10 -6.67 2.31
CA PHE A 50 13.14 -7.59 1.70
C PHE A 50 11.95 -7.86 2.62
N VAL A 51 12.19 -8.16 3.90
CA VAL A 51 11.13 -8.41 4.89
C VAL A 51 10.27 -7.16 5.09
N LEU A 52 10.89 -6.00 5.31
CA LEU A 52 10.17 -4.75 5.52
C LEU A 52 9.26 -4.43 4.33
N ARG A 53 9.80 -4.44 3.12
CA ARG A 53 9.06 -4.09 1.90
C ARG A 53 8.03 -5.15 1.47
N SER A 54 8.31 -6.43 1.74
CA SER A 54 7.41 -7.51 1.33
C SER A 54 6.22 -7.70 2.25
N PHE A 55 6.40 -7.50 3.55
CA PHE A 55 5.40 -7.86 4.55
C PHE A 55 4.86 -6.69 5.35
N LEU A 56 5.62 -5.62 5.53
CA LEU A 56 5.24 -4.54 6.43
C LEU A 56 4.75 -3.30 5.70
N PHE A 57 5.60 -2.64 4.94
CA PHE A 57 5.30 -1.33 4.40
C PHE A 57 5.73 -1.18 2.94
N GLU A 58 4.93 -0.46 2.17
CA GLU A 58 5.24 -0.09 0.80
C GLU A 58 4.99 1.40 0.57
N PRO A 59 6.03 2.17 0.17
CA PRO A 59 5.84 3.55 -0.22
C PRO A 59 5.06 3.61 -1.53
N PHE A 60 4.03 4.44 -1.58
CA PHE A 60 3.18 4.62 -2.74
C PHE A 60 3.01 6.11 -3.03
N LYS A 61 3.11 6.49 -4.29
CA LYS A 61 2.87 7.87 -4.74
C LYS A 61 1.47 7.97 -5.32
N ILE A 62 0.69 8.96 -4.87
CA ILE A 62 -0.68 9.16 -5.30
C ILE A 62 -0.71 9.63 -6.77
N PRO A 63 -1.28 8.83 -7.70
CA PRO A 63 -1.26 9.16 -9.12
C PRO A 63 -2.44 10.00 -9.58
N SER A 64 -3.53 10.07 -8.82
CA SER A 64 -4.78 10.71 -9.25
C SER A 64 -5.50 11.43 -8.12
N GLY A 65 -6.33 12.41 -8.50
CA GLY A 65 -7.10 13.23 -7.55
C GLY A 65 -8.37 12.59 -6.97
N SER A 66 -8.61 11.30 -7.20
CA SER A 66 -9.87 10.65 -6.78
C SER A 66 -10.07 10.54 -5.26
N MET A 67 -9.05 10.88 -4.47
CA MET A 67 -9.10 10.89 -3.01
C MET A 67 -8.99 12.29 -2.40
N ILE A 68 -9.04 13.33 -3.23
CA ILE A 68 -9.09 14.71 -2.76
C ILE A 68 -10.39 14.94 -1.96
N PRO A 69 -10.36 15.66 -0.84
CA PRO A 69 -9.21 16.40 -0.27
C PRO A 69 -8.35 15.59 0.71
N THR A 70 -8.62 14.30 0.89
CA THR A 70 -7.90 13.45 1.85
C THR A 70 -6.45 13.20 1.44
N LEU A 71 -6.21 12.96 0.14
CA LEU A 71 -4.89 12.73 -0.45
C LEU A 71 -4.78 13.56 -1.72
N LEU A 72 -3.67 14.26 -1.88
CA LEU A 72 -3.38 15.07 -3.05
C LEU A 72 -2.57 14.29 -4.09
N VAL A 73 -2.68 14.70 -5.35
CA VAL A 73 -1.84 14.15 -6.42
C VAL A 73 -0.39 14.46 -6.12
N GLY A 74 0.46 13.44 -6.18
CA GLY A 74 1.90 13.56 -5.89
C GLY A 74 2.30 13.26 -4.45
N ASP A 75 1.36 13.19 -3.51
CA ASP A 75 1.66 12.81 -2.13
C ASP A 75 2.31 11.42 -2.05
N PHE A 76 3.21 11.26 -1.09
CA PHE A 76 3.79 9.97 -0.74
C PHE A 76 3.12 9.45 0.52
N ILE A 77 2.60 8.23 0.43
CA ILE A 77 2.00 7.52 1.56
C ILE A 77 2.76 6.23 1.85
N LEU A 78 2.66 5.76 3.07
CA LEU A 78 3.20 4.46 3.47
C LEU A 78 2.04 3.48 3.66
N VAL A 79 1.93 2.53 2.73
CA VAL A 79 0.87 1.52 2.75
C VAL A 79 1.25 0.40 3.71
N ASN A 80 0.37 0.14 4.67
CA ASN A 80 0.48 -0.99 5.57
C ASN A 80 -0.01 -2.26 4.87
N LYS A 81 0.84 -3.28 4.79
CA LYS A 81 0.55 -4.53 4.03
C LYS A 81 -0.02 -5.65 4.88
N PHE A 82 0.06 -5.55 6.20
CA PHE A 82 -0.34 -6.63 7.11
C PHE A 82 -1.71 -6.44 7.76
N THR A 83 -2.34 -5.27 7.63
CA THR A 83 -3.63 -4.96 8.28
C THR A 83 -4.72 -5.98 7.95
N TYR A 84 -4.83 -6.40 6.68
CA TYR A 84 -5.85 -7.35 6.22
C TYR A 84 -5.33 -8.78 6.01
N GLY A 85 -4.13 -9.05 6.52
CA GLY A 85 -3.50 -10.36 6.44
C GLY A 85 -2.16 -10.36 5.74
N ILE A 86 -1.42 -11.44 5.95
CA ILE A 86 -0.07 -11.61 5.37
C ILE A 86 -0.19 -12.33 4.03
N ARG A 87 0.47 -11.74 3.01
CA ARG A 87 0.56 -12.29 1.65
C ARG A 87 1.98 -12.68 1.32
N LEU A 88 2.13 -13.81 0.64
CA LEU A 88 3.45 -14.21 0.12
C LEU A 88 3.93 -13.23 -0.94
N PRO A 89 5.19 -12.76 -0.82
CA PRO A 89 5.78 -11.93 -1.86
C PRO A 89 5.84 -12.69 -3.19
N VAL A 90 5.89 -11.97 -4.31
CA VAL A 90 5.93 -12.48 -5.69
C VAL A 90 4.60 -13.09 -6.14
N ILE A 91 4.09 -14.14 -5.50
CA ILE A 91 2.83 -14.82 -5.89
C ILE A 91 1.57 -14.16 -5.31
N ASN A 92 1.71 -13.22 -4.37
CA ASN A 92 0.63 -12.46 -3.74
C ASN A 92 -0.51 -13.31 -3.14
N LYS A 93 -0.24 -14.57 -2.81
CA LYS A 93 -1.21 -15.46 -2.17
C LYS A 93 -1.33 -15.14 -0.68
N LYS A 94 -2.54 -14.90 -0.21
CA LYS A 94 -2.83 -14.68 1.21
C LYS A 94 -2.64 -15.98 1.99
N ILE A 95 -1.88 -15.93 3.07
CA ILE A 95 -1.56 -17.10 3.93
C ILE A 95 -2.12 -16.97 5.34
N ILE A 96 -2.27 -15.74 5.83
CA ILE A 96 -2.81 -15.46 7.16
C ILE A 96 -3.85 -14.35 7.03
N ASP A 97 -5.06 -14.61 7.56
CA ASP A 97 -6.10 -13.59 7.74
C ASP A 97 -5.91 -12.91 9.09
N ILE A 98 -5.93 -11.56 9.10
CA ILE A 98 -5.79 -10.78 10.33
C ILE A 98 -7.07 -10.00 10.60
N ASN A 99 -7.43 -9.09 9.70
CA ASN A 99 -8.64 -8.27 9.81
C ASN A 99 -9.43 -8.28 8.49
N LEU A 100 -10.68 -7.87 8.57
CA LEU A 100 -11.52 -7.58 7.40
C LEU A 100 -11.60 -6.06 7.20
N PRO A 101 -11.71 -5.61 5.95
CA PRO A 101 -11.97 -4.21 5.64
C PRO A 101 -13.24 -3.70 6.31
N GLN A 102 -13.21 -2.47 6.77
CA GLN A 102 -14.37 -1.79 7.35
C GLN A 102 -14.80 -0.64 6.45
N ARG A 103 -16.06 -0.21 6.58
CA ARG A 103 -16.54 0.98 5.87
C ARG A 103 -15.75 2.21 6.34
N GLY A 104 -15.32 3.01 5.37
CA GLY A 104 -14.47 4.18 5.63
C GLY A 104 -12.98 3.92 5.47
N ASP A 105 -12.51 2.66 5.49
CA ASP A 105 -11.11 2.34 5.28
C ASP A 105 -10.61 2.80 3.91
N VAL A 106 -9.39 3.31 3.88
CA VAL A 106 -8.69 3.61 2.63
C VAL A 106 -7.82 2.43 2.25
N MET A 107 -8.05 1.87 1.07
CA MET A 107 -7.35 0.67 0.60
C MET A 107 -6.60 0.96 -0.69
N VAL A 108 -5.40 0.37 -0.80
CA VAL A 108 -4.69 0.21 -2.07
C VAL A 108 -4.94 -1.21 -2.58
N PHE A 109 -5.37 -1.35 -3.82
CA PHE A 109 -5.65 -2.63 -4.45
C PHE A 109 -5.31 -2.59 -5.93
N ARG A 110 -5.09 -3.76 -6.51
CA ARG A 110 -4.86 -3.89 -7.95
C ARG A 110 -6.17 -3.73 -8.71
N TYR A 111 -6.14 -2.93 -9.76
CA TYR A 111 -7.32 -2.74 -10.61
C TYR A 111 -7.70 -4.06 -11.29
N PRO A 112 -8.97 -4.53 -11.17
CA PRO A 112 -9.35 -5.87 -11.64
C PRO A 112 -9.21 -6.08 -13.14
N GLU A 113 -9.42 -5.03 -13.95
CA GLU A 113 -9.32 -5.10 -15.42
C GLU A 113 -7.88 -5.02 -15.91
N ASP A 114 -7.02 -4.32 -15.16
CA ASP A 114 -5.58 -4.23 -15.43
C ASP A 114 -4.79 -4.33 -14.11
N PRO A 115 -4.39 -5.53 -13.70
CA PRO A 115 -3.65 -5.76 -12.44
C PRO A 115 -2.25 -5.14 -12.39
N SER A 116 -1.78 -4.50 -13.45
CA SER A 116 -0.53 -3.71 -13.45
C SER A 116 -0.71 -2.36 -12.79
N LEU A 117 -1.96 -1.88 -12.65
CA LEU A 117 -2.32 -0.60 -12.05
C LEU A 117 -2.79 -0.79 -10.60
N ASP A 118 -2.23 0.01 -9.71
CA ASP A 118 -2.68 0.08 -8.33
C ASP A 118 -3.64 1.27 -8.15
N TYR A 119 -4.79 1.00 -7.56
CA TYR A 119 -5.80 2.00 -7.23
C TYR A 119 -5.86 2.22 -5.73
N ILE A 120 -6.15 3.46 -5.35
CA ILE A 120 -6.46 3.83 -3.97
C ILE A 120 -7.89 4.36 -3.90
N LYS A 121 -8.72 3.75 -3.06
CA LYS A 121 -10.13 4.11 -2.88
C LYS A 121 -10.56 3.89 -1.43
N ARG A 122 -11.67 4.55 -1.08
CA ARG A 122 -12.33 4.36 0.21
C ARG A 122 -13.40 3.26 0.10
N VAL A 123 -13.44 2.36 1.07
CA VAL A 123 -14.45 1.32 1.18
C VAL A 123 -15.79 1.96 1.58
N VAL A 124 -16.78 1.85 0.72
CA VAL A 124 -18.14 2.35 0.98
C VAL A 124 -19.12 1.24 1.32
N GLY A 125 -18.98 0.06 0.71
CA GLY A 125 -19.80 -1.12 0.94
C GLY A 125 -18.97 -2.34 1.32
N LEU A 126 -19.56 -3.23 2.08
CA LEU A 126 -18.98 -4.53 2.46
C LEU A 126 -19.73 -5.67 1.76
N PRO A 127 -19.17 -6.89 1.73
CA PRO A 127 -19.87 -8.04 1.15
C PRO A 127 -21.28 -8.21 1.75
N GLY A 128 -22.28 -8.30 0.87
CA GLY A 128 -23.69 -8.38 1.24
C GLY A 128 -24.42 -7.04 1.34
N ASP A 129 -23.71 -5.90 1.25
CA ASP A 129 -24.37 -4.60 1.22
C ASP A 129 -25.01 -4.30 -0.14
N THR A 130 -26.14 -3.62 -0.09
CA THR A 130 -26.75 -2.97 -1.26
C THR A 130 -26.32 -1.52 -1.28
N VAL A 131 -25.63 -1.10 -2.34
CA VAL A 131 -25.13 0.27 -2.49
C VAL A 131 -25.83 0.93 -3.67
N ALA A 132 -26.40 2.11 -3.45
CA ALA A 132 -27.01 2.94 -4.50
C ALA A 132 -26.42 4.35 -4.44
N TYR A 133 -26.23 4.95 -5.62
CA TYR A 133 -25.77 6.34 -5.76
C TYR A 133 -26.67 7.06 -6.75
N GLN A 134 -27.44 8.00 -6.24
CA GLN A 134 -28.37 8.80 -7.05
C GLN A 134 -28.36 10.25 -6.59
N ASN A 135 -28.41 11.16 -7.52
CA ASN A 135 -28.44 12.61 -7.24
C ASN A 135 -27.36 13.05 -6.24
N LYS A 136 -26.14 12.57 -6.42
CA LYS A 136 -24.98 12.83 -5.54
C LYS A 136 -25.17 12.40 -4.08
N ARG A 137 -26.11 11.47 -3.84
CA ARG A 137 -26.36 10.86 -2.52
C ARG A 137 -26.06 9.38 -2.55
N LEU A 138 -25.24 8.96 -1.59
CA LEU A 138 -24.89 7.57 -1.37
C LEU A 138 -25.88 6.95 -0.38
N THR A 139 -26.43 5.80 -0.73
CA THR A 139 -27.35 5.02 0.11
C THR A 139 -26.75 3.62 0.31
N ILE A 140 -26.72 3.15 1.54
CA ILE A 140 -26.21 1.82 1.91
C ILE A 140 -27.31 1.09 2.67
N ASN A 141 -27.73 -0.08 2.20
CA ASN A 141 -28.79 -0.88 2.78
C ASN A 141 -30.10 -0.08 3.01
N GLY A 142 -30.44 0.81 2.06
CA GLY A 142 -31.61 1.66 2.16
C GLY A 142 -31.48 2.91 3.04
N GLN A 143 -30.34 3.08 3.72
CA GLN A 143 -30.09 4.26 4.56
C GLN A 143 -29.17 5.25 3.80
N VAL A 144 -29.63 6.49 3.71
CA VAL A 144 -28.83 7.57 3.09
C VAL A 144 -27.67 7.92 4.01
N VAL A 145 -26.48 8.00 3.45
CA VAL A 145 -25.29 8.47 4.19
C VAL A 145 -25.46 9.96 4.47
N GLU A 146 -25.45 10.31 5.76
CA GLU A 146 -25.53 11.69 6.17
C GLU A 146 -24.28 12.46 5.76
N VAL A 147 -24.49 13.62 5.14
CA VAL A 147 -23.41 14.54 4.76
C VAL A 147 -23.77 15.94 5.25
N SER A 148 -22.80 16.64 5.80
CA SER A 148 -22.96 18.06 6.19
C SER A 148 -22.03 18.90 5.34
N LYS A 149 -22.57 20.00 4.78
CA LYS A 149 -21.74 20.93 4.02
C LYS A 149 -20.77 21.65 4.98
N VAL A 150 -19.51 21.71 4.56
CA VAL A 150 -18.46 22.47 5.23
C VAL A 150 -18.01 23.62 4.31
N ALA A 151 -16.86 24.24 4.60
CA ALA A 151 -16.34 25.29 3.73
C ALA A 151 -16.03 24.75 2.33
N ASP A 152 -16.21 25.60 1.31
CA ASP A 152 -15.87 25.22 -0.06
C ASP A 152 -14.36 24.97 -0.20
N TYR A 153 -14.01 24.00 -1.05
CA TYR A 153 -12.63 23.62 -1.30
C TYR A 153 -12.10 24.31 -2.55
N LEU A 154 -11.03 25.09 -2.40
CA LEU A 154 -10.33 25.68 -3.53
C LEU A 154 -9.30 24.69 -4.07
N HIS A 155 -9.43 24.32 -5.33
CA HIS A 155 -8.45 23.47 -6.01
C HIS A 155 -7.15 24.23 -6.26
N PRO A 156 -6.00 23.80 -5.71
CA PRO A 156 -4.76 24.58 -5.79
C PRO A 156 -4.22 24.71 -7.22
N GLU A 157 -4.47 23.72 -8.09
CA GLU A 157 -3.92 23.69 -9.45
C GLU A 157 -4.85 24.37 -10.48
N ARG A 158 -6.15 24.45 -10.22
CA ARG A 158 -7.16 24.88 -11.21
C ARG A 158 -7.93 26.12 -10.83
N LEU A 159 -7.70 26.64 -9.63
CA LEU A 159 -8.32 27.86 -9.09
C LEU A 159 -9.86 27.90 -9.19
N TYR A 160 -10.52 26.75 -9.10
CA TYR A 160 -11.96 26.67 -8.99
C TYR A 160 -12.38 26.10 -7.63
N TYR A 161 -13.60 26.43 -7.21
CA TYR A 161 -14.16 25.94 -5.95
C TYR A 161 -15.07 24.75 -6.20
N SER A 162 -14.93 23.73 -5.34
CA SER A 162 -15.90 22.63 -5.24
C SER A 162 -16.57 22.65 -3.89
N GLU A 163 -17.84 22.25 -3.86
CA GLU A 163 -18.54 22.07 -2.59
C GLU A 163 -17.91 20.94 -1.79
N GLN A 164 -17.52 21.26 -0.56
CA GLN A 164 -16.95 20.29 0.35
C GLN A 164 -18.00 19.85 1.38
N TYR A 165 -18.08 18.55 1.57
CA TYR A 165 -18.97 17.93 2.53
C TYR A 165 -18.19 17.03 3.49
N GLN A 166 -18.68 16.90 4.71
CA GLN A 166 -18.21 15.92 5.68
C GLN A 166 -19.23 14.80 5.74
N ALA A 167 -18.77 13.57 5.44
CA ALA A 167 -19.59 12.36 5.50
C ALA A 167 -19.21 11.53 6.71
N LYS A 168 -20.22 10.93 7.34
CA LYS A 168 -20.04 9.99 8.46
C LYS A 168 -20.41 8.59 8.00
N MET A 169 -19.38 7.77 7.72
CA MET A 169 -19.55 6.41 7.24
C MET A 169 -18.48 5.50 7.87
N GLY A 170 -18.69 5.16 9.13
CA GLY A 170 -17.66 4.51 9.95
C GLY A 170 -16.62 5.50 10.44
N VAL A 171 -15.80 6.04 9.53
CA VAL A 171 -14.82 7.10 9.79
C VAL A 171 -15.32 8.39 9.16
N GLU A 172 -15.28 9.50 9.92
CA GLU A 172 -15.56 10.83 9.37
C GLU A 172 -14.52 11.20 8.33
N HIS A 173 -14.97 11.63 7.17
CA HIS A 173 -14.10 12.05 6.08
C HIS A 173 -14.74 13.13 5.24
N ARG A 174 -13.91 13.88 4.53
CA ARG A 174 -14.36 14.92 3.60
C ARG A 174 -14.51 14.34 2.20
N LEU A 175 -15.48 14.85 1.48
CA LEU A 175 -15.71 14.57 0.07
C LEU A 175 -16.00 15.86 -0.69
N LEU A 176 -15.74 15.86 -1.98
CA LEU A 176 -16.04 16.98 -2.86
C LEU A 176 -17.16 16.60 -3.80
N ASN A 177 -18.09 17.52 -4.00
CA ASN A 177 -19.07 17.46 -5.07
C ASN A 177 -18.72 18.52 -6.11
N ASP A 178 -18.55 18.08 -7.34
CA ASP A 178 -18.44 19.00 -8.47
C ASP A 178 -19.82 19.51 -8.84
N THR A 179 -19.98 20.84 -8.93
CA THR A 179 -21.27 21.45 -9.22
C THR A 179 -21.69 21.24 -10.66
N ASP A 180 -20.72 21.04 -11.56
CA ASP A 180 -20.92 21.01 -13.00
C ASP A 180 -20.95 19.59 -13.61
N ALA A 181 -21.01 18.53 -12.78
CA ALA A 181 -21.04 17.14 -13.22
C ALA A 181 -22.43 16.51 -13.06
#